data_e8c451a402bad162ace65bc1dfe83c33
#
_entry.id   e8c451a402bad162ace65bc1dfe83c33
#
_cell.length_a   1.000
_cell.length_b   1.000
_cell.length_c   1.000
_cell.angle_alpha   90.00
_cell.angle_beta   90.00
_cell.angle_gamma   90.00
#
_symmetry.space_group_name_H-M   'P 1'
#
loop_
_entity.id
_entity.type
_entity.pdbx_description
1 polymer ?
#
loop_
_entity_poly.entity_id
_entity_poly.type
_entity_poly.pdbx_seq_one_letter_code
_entity_poly.pdbx_strand_id
1 'polypeptide(L)'
;MLNPEFTSAVPFLLKHYPVLLKGLHRRASLGLPYAFSFNISDRCPVGCHCYWRAQERVAELSDEEVVSFFQKKRREGYVQANLIGGEPYVRPQLLGKVAGIIPFNWVVTSGTTPLRRLPHTTHVISIDGATGEIHDSVRGMKGLYARILKHLAAARSRGDFPTIIHTTLNAQNYAGLEAILATWSSNGLADGIMISTLTPIREAEDESYRLSREQRVQIVSDLLRLKSHYPKFLCMTEAMIRRLHPDHTERLQPALCDTARWIESYDAAGKRVPQCVLSDKADCKECGCIITTMSDGTKGSSIGAMLETAATMMKTLTLR
;
A
#
# COMPACT_ATOMS: atom_id res chain seq x y z
N MET A 1 28.20 18.49 15.71
CA MET A 1 27.14 19.04 14.85
C MET A 1 26.10 17.93 14.67
N LEU A 2 24.84 18.18 15.03
CA LEU A 2 23.76 17.20 14.84
C LEU A 2 23.52 17.06 13.33
N ASN A 3 23.30 15.83 12.86
CA ASN A 3 23.03 15.51 11.47
C ASN A 3 21.83 16.36 10.97
N PRO A 4 21.93 17.01 9.77
CA PRO A 4 20.83 17.84 9.23
C PRO A 4 19.49 17.11 9.12
N GLU A 5 19.49 15.79 8.90
CA GLU A 5 18.29 14.95 8.91
C GLU A 5 17.62 14.91 10.29
N PHE A 6 18.39 14.96 11.37
CA PHE A 6 17.85 14.97 12.74
C PHE A 6 17.15 16.31 13.06
N THR A 7 17.73 17.43 12.63
CA THR A 7 17.13 18.75 12.85
C THR A 7 15.81 18.93 12.09
N SER A 8 15.63 18.30 10.92
CA SER A 8 14.38 18.36 10.16
C SER A 8 13.26 17.50 10.76
N ALA A 9 13.58 16.45 11.51
CA ALA A 9 12.60 15.57 12.15
C ALA A 9 12.03 16.14 13.47
N VAL A 10 12.74 17.07 14.13
CA VAL A 10 12.34 17.61 15.45
C VAL A 10 10.96 18.28 15.42
N PRO A 11 10.63 19.17 14.47
CA PRO A 11 9.30 19.80 14.43
C PRO A 11 8.18 18.78 14.25
N PHE A 12 8.41 17.74 13.42
CA PHE A 12 7.47 16.65 13.22
C PHE A 12 7.24 15.87 14.51
N LEU A 13 8.32 15.47 15.18
CA LEU A 13 8.24 14.74 16.45
C LEU A 13 7.52 15.54 17.52
N LEU A 14 7.84 16.82 17.69
CA LEU A 14 7.17 17.71 18.65
C LEU A 14 5.67 17.83 18.36
N LYS A 15 5.29 17.98 17.11
CA LYS A 15 3.89 18.06 16.69
C LYS A 15 3.10 16.77 16.95
N HIS A 16 3.73 15.62 16.77
CA HIS A 16 3.05 14.33 16.81
C HIS A 16 3.34 13.49 18.06
N TYR A 17 4.29 13.93 18.92
CA TYR A 17 4.71 13.22 20.12
C TYR A 17 3.56 12.62 20.96
N PRO A 18 2.48 13.37 21.32
CA PRO A 18 1.43 12.79 22.16
C PRO A 18 0.69 11.63 21.49
N VAL A 19 0.47 11.70 20.17
CA VAL A 19 -0.21 10.62 19.45
C VAL A 19 0.73 9.45 19.19
N LEU A 20 2.02 9.70 18.98
CA LEU A 20 3.02 8.64 18.85
C LEU A 20 3.15 7.81 20.14
N LEU A 21 3.18 8.46 21.30
CA LEU A 21 3.16 7.77 22.60
C LEU A 21 1.88 6.95 22.80
N LYS A 22 0.72 7.52 22.48
CA LYS A 22 -0.55 6.76 22.54
C LYS A 22 -0.53 5.58 21.60
N GLY A 23 0.01 5.71 20.40
CA GLY A 23 0.15 4.62 19.42
C GLY A 23 1.06 3.51 19.94
N LEU A 24 2.18 3.88 20.56
CA LEU A 24 3.08 2.92 21.20
C LEU A 24 2.38 2.16 22.33
N HIS A 25 1.70 2.88 23.25
CA HIS A 25 0.92 2.28 24.32
C HIS A 25 -0.18 1.38 23.76
N ARG A 26 -0.94 1.88 22.76
CA ARG A 26 -1.99 1.12 22.08
C ARG A 26 -1.47 -0.23 21.56
N ARG A 27 -0.30 -0.25 20.93
CA ARG A 27 0.27 -1.47 20.37
C ARG A 27 0.98 -2.33 21.40
N ALA A 28 1.88 -1.75 22.19
CA ALA A 28 2.74 -2.49 23.10
C ALA A 28 2.00 -3.01 24.35
N SER A 29 1.11 -2.19 24.93
CA SER A 29 0.42 -2.52 26.18
C SER A 29 -0.96 -3.13 25.96
N LEU A 30 -1.72 -2.67 24.95
CA LEU A 30 -3.08 -3.12 24.73
C LEU A 30 -3.21 -4.16 23.59
N GLY A 31 -2.16 -4.40 22.80
CA GLY A 31 -2.21 -5.31 21.65
C GLY A 31 -3.15 -4.85 20.52
N LEU A 32 -3.58 -3.58 20.54
CA LEU A 32 -4.55 -3.04 19.59
C LEU A 32 -3.88 -2.51 18.31
N PRO A 33 -4.60 -2.43 17.18
CA PRO A 33 -4.12 -1.85 15.93
C PRO A 33 -3.70 -0.38 16.12
N TYR A 34 -2.61 0.04 15.47
CA TYR A 34 -2.11 1.41 15.48
C TYR A 34 -2.28 2.12 14.13
N ALA A 35 -2.70 1.40 13.11
CA ALA A 35 -2.95 1.90 11.78
C ALA A 35 -4.38 1.60 11.33
N PHE A 36 -4.87 2.34 10.35
CA PHE A 36 -6.12 2.02 9.69
C PHE A 36 -6.06 2.33 8.20
N SER A 37 -6.87 1.60 7.42
CA SER A 37 -7.17 1.88 6.03
C SER A 37 -8.58 2.46 5.95
N PHE A 38 -8.79 3.48 5.13
CA PHE A 38 -10.07 4.12 4.94
C PHE A 38 -10.35 4.34 3.46
N ASN A 39 -11.52 3.88 2.99
CA ASN A 39 -11.98 4.13 1.65
C ASN A 39 -12.45 5.58 1.53
N ILE A 40 -11.63 6.43 0.93
CA ILE A 40 -11.96 7.86 0.73
C ILE A 40 -13.16 8.02 -0.18
N SER A 41 -13.33 7.12 -1.14
CA SER A 41 -14.46 7.09 -2.06
C SER A 41 -14.68 5.68 -2.61
N ASP A 42 -15.91 5.36 -2.92
CA ASP A 42 -16.30 4.15 -3.65
C ASP A 42 -16.30 4.34 -5.17
N ARG A 43 -15.98 5.54 -5.66
CA ARG A 43 -15.91 5.83 -7.09
C ARG A 43 -14.50 5.58 -7.60
N CYS A 44 -14.39 4.94 -8.77
CA CYS A 44 -13.13 4.72 -9.46
C CYS A 44 -13.33 4.87 -10.97
N PRO A 45 -12.53 5.71 -11.65
CA PRO A 45 -12.61 5.86 -13.11
C PRO A 45 -11.91 4.70 -13.85
N VAL A 46 -11.16 3.85 -13.13
CA VAL A 46 -10.37 2.77 -13.72
C VAL A 46 -11.18 1.47 -13.74
N GLY A 47 -11.09 0.75 -14.85
CA GLY A 47 -11.84 -0.49 -15.07
C GLY A 47 -11.09 -1.77 -14.73
N CYS A 48 -10.10 -1.74 -13.82
CA CYS A 48 -9.26 -2.89 -13.52
C CYS A 48 -10.01 -4.08 -12.91
N HIS A 49 -9.53 -5.28 -13.21
CA HIS A 49 -9.95 -6.52 -12.54
C HIS A 49 -9.27 -6.60 -11.17
N CYS A 50 -9.88 -6.02 -10.14
CA CYS A 50 -9.35 -6.03 -8.79
C CYS A 50 -10.49 -6.24 -7.78
N TYR A 51 -10.12 -6.54 -6.54
CA TYR A 51 -11.03 -6.75 -5.41
C TYR A 51 -12.10 -5.66 -5.27
N TRP A 52 -11.79 -4.46 -5.72
CA TRP A 52 -12.69 -3.31 -5.64
C TRP A 52 -14.03 -3.52 -6.36
N ARG A 53 -14.02 -4.25 -7.46
CA ARG A 53 -15.25 -4.54 -8.21
C ARG A 53 -16.22 -5.49 -7.49
N ALA A 54 -15.69 -6.35 -6.64
CA ALA A 54 -16.48 -7.29 -5.86
C ALA A 54 -17.08 -6.67 -4.60
N GLN A 55 -16.69 -5.44 -4.24
CA GLN A 55 -17.23 -4.76 -3.07
C GLN A 55 -18.57 -4.09 -3.39
N GLU A 56 -19.53 -4.21 -2.49
CA GLU A 56 -20.77 -3.47 -2.56
C GLU A 56 -20.49 -1.98 -2.38
N ARG A 57 -21.12 -1.16 -3.21
CA ARG A 57 -21.04 0.29 -3.07
C ARG A 57 -21.87 0.75 -1.89
N VAL A 58 -21.30 1.63 -1.09
CA VAL A 58 -21.96 2.20 0.09
C VAL A 58 -22.17 3.71 -0.09
N ALA A 59 -23.09 4.28 0.69
CA ALA A 59 -23.23 5.73 0.78
C ALA A 59 -21.97 6.32 1.44
N GLU A 60 -21.27 7.20 0.72
CA GLU A 60 -20.05 7.84 1.23
C GLU A 60 -20.38 8.82 2.36
N LEU A 61 -19.54 8.88 3.38
CA LEU A 61 -19.59 9.97 4.36
C LEU A 61 -19.31 11.32 3.70
N SER A 62 -19.91 12.38 4.23
CA SER A 62 -19.56 13.77 3.88
C SER A 62 -18.10 14.08 4.23
N ASP A 63 -17.55 15.15 3.65
CA ASP A 63 -16.18 15.58 3.95
C ASP A 63 -15.99 15.87 5.45
N GLU A 64 -16.98 16.49 6.07
CA GLU A 64 -16.97 16.86 7.49
C GLU A 64 -17.00 15.63 8.41
N GLU A 65 -17.80 14.62 8.06
CA GLU A 65 -17.88 13.35 8.80
C GLU A 65 -16.55 12.58 8.68
N VAL A 66 -15.93 12.53 7.49
CA VAL A 66 -14.62 11.90 7.33
C VAL A 66 -13.54 12.62 8.14
N VAL A 67 -13.52 13.97 8.12
CA VAL A 67 -12.57 14.75 8.94
C VAL A 67 -12.77 14.45 10.42
N SER A 68 -14.01 14.41 10.90
CA SER A 68 -14.35 14.06 12.30
C SER A 68 -13.91 12.64 12.65
N PHE A 69 -14.08 11.69 11.74
CA PHE A 69 -13.60 10.32 11.89
C PHE A 69 -12.08 10.27 12.08
N PHE A 70 -11.31 10.96 11.21
CA PHE A 70 -9.85 11.01 11.31
C PHE A 70 -9.39 11.67 12.61
N GLN A 71 -10.04 12.75 13.04
CA GLN A 71 -9.75 13.40 14.32
C GLN A 71 -10.02 12.45 15.51
N LYS A 72 -11.10 11.67 15.45
CA LYS A 72 -11.40 10.63 16.46
C LYS A 72 -10.27 9.58 16.48
N LYS A 73 -9.86 9.06 15.31
CA LYS A 73 -8.77 8.07 15.20
C LYS A 73 -7.44 8.61 15.75
N ARG A 74 -7.12 9.88 15.49
CA ARG A 74 -5.96 10.54 16.11
C ARG A 74 -6.06 10.55 17.64
N ARG A 75 -7.22 10.90 18.21
CA ARG A 75 -7.42 10.89 19.67
C ARG A 75 -7.29 9.50 20.27
N GLU A 76 -7.70 8.47 19.53
CA GLU A 76 -7.56 7.06 19.89
C GLU A 76 -6.12 6.54 19.81
N GLY A 77 -5.17 7.31 19.27
CA GLY A 77 -3.76 6.94 19.17
C GLY A 77 -3.37 6.20 17.89
N TYR A 78 -4.16 6.32 16.82
CA TYR A 78 -3.73 5.82 15.53
C TYR A 78 -2.65 6.73 14.95
N VAL A 79 -1.56 6.13 14.46
CA VAL A 79 -0.38 6.85 13.97
C VAL A 79 -0.20 6.77 12.45
N GLN A 80 -0.89 5.82 11.80
CA GLN A 80 -0.83 5.64 10.35
C GLN A 80 -2.23 5.53 9.76
N ALA A 81 -2.45 6.19 8.62
CA ALA A 81 -3.64 6.05 7.79
C ALA A 81 -3.27 5.67 6.35
N ASN A 82 -3.94 4.65 5.81
CA ASN A 82 -3.87 4.30 4.40
C ASN A 82 -5.14 4.82 3.73
N LEU A 83 -5.00 5.88 2.94
CA LEU A 83 -6.07 6.51 2.19
C LEU A 83 -6.23 5.74 0.88
N ILE A 84 -7.24 4.92 0.83
CA ILE A 84 -7.52 3.97 -0.25
C ILE A 84 -8.95 4.13 -0.75
N GLY A 85 -9.46 3.14 -1.43
CA GLY A 85 -10.84 3.08 -1.91
C GLY A 85 -10.88 2.70 -3.36
N GLY A 86 -11.86 3.18 -4.10
CA GLY A 86 -11.85 3.16 -5.56
C GLY A 86 -10.68 4.01 -6.07
N GLU A 87 -10.86 5.32 -6.12
CA GLU A 87 -9.77 6.26 -6.41
C GLU A 87 -9.85 7.44 -5.42
N PRO A 88 -8.90 7.54 -4.48
CA PRO A 88 -8.95 8.64 -3.49
C PRO A 88 -8.93 10.03 -4.11
N TYR A 89 -8.26 10.21 -5.23
CA TYR A 89 -8.16 11.51 -5.91
C TYR A 89 -9.45 11.97 -6.62
N VAL A 90 -10.57 11.22 -6.56
CA VAL A 90 -11.88 11.74 -6.93
C VAL A 90 -12.41 12.74 -5.89
N ARG A 91 -11.82 12.76 -4.68
CA ARG A 91 -12.11 13.73 -3.59
C ARG A 91 -10.84 14.47 -3.16
N PRO A 92 -10.17 15.24 -4.05
CA PRO A 92 -8.84 15.82 -3.78
C PRO A 92 -8.85 16.88 -2.67
N GLN A 93 -9.98 17.57 -2.45
CA GLN A 93 -10.14 18.53 -1.36
C GLN A 93 -10.19 17.82 -0.01
N LEU A 94 -10.93 16.70 0.07
CA LEU A 94 -10.97 15.87 1.28
C LEU A 94 -9.60 15.31 1.61
N LEU A 95 -8.83 14.80 0.62
CA LEU A 95 -7.46 14.36 0.85
C LEU A 95 -6.61 15.46 1.50
N GLY A 96 -6.74 16.71 1.02
CA GLY A 96 -6.05 17.86 1.62
C GLY A 96 -6.47 18.14 3.07
N LYS A 97 -7.75 17.92 3.40
CA LYS A 97 -8.27 18.13 4.76
C LYS A 97 -7.81 17.05 5.74
N VAL A 98 -7.75 15.77 5.31
CA VAL A 98 -7.41 14.64 6.20
C VAL A 98 -5.92 14.35 6.29
N ALA A 99 -5.15 14.66 5.23
CA ALA A 99 -3.71 14.50 5.24
C ALA A 99 -3.07 15.38 6.33
N GLY A 100 -2.21 14.79 7.14
CA GLY A 100 -1.57 15.47 8.27
C GLY A 100 -2.40 15.52 9.56
N ILE A 101 -3.64 15.03 9.58
CA ILE A 101 -4.35 14.72 10.84
C ILE A 101 -3.64 13.56 11.53
N ILE A 102 -3.34 12.51 10.79
CA ILE A 102 -2.58 11.34 11.26
C ILE A 102 -1.08 11.56 10.95
N PRO A 103 -0.15 11.13 11.83
CA PRO A 103 1.28 11.36 11.63
C PRO A 103 1.85 10.84 10.31
N PHE A 104 1.46 9.64 9.88
CA PHE A 104 1.93 9.01 8.66
C PHE A 104 0.76 8.63 7.77
N ASN A 105 0.86 8.92 6.48
CA ASN A 105 -0.19 8.59 5.53
C ASN A 105 0.37 7.93 4.28
N TRP A 106 -0.35 6.95 3.77
CA TRP A 106 -0.23 6.47 2.41
C TRP A 106 -1.48 6.86 1.63
N VAL A 107 -1.31 7.38 0.42
CA VAL A 107 -2.39 7.51 -0.56
C VAL A 107 -2.13 6.53 -1.67
N VAL A 108 -2.99 5.51 -1.79
CA VAL A 108 -2.89 4.52 -2.88
C VAL A 108 -3.78 4.97 -4.02
N THR A 109 -3.19 5.28 -5.15
CA THR A 109 -3.89 5.87 -6.30
C THR A 109 -3.52 5.19 -7.62
N SER A 110 -4.46 5.19 -8.54
CA SER A 110 -4.23 4.78 -9.92
C SER A 110 -3.44 5.81 -10.73
N GLY A 111 -3.23 7.03 -10.20
CA GLY A 111 -2.55 8.11 -10.90
C GLY A 111 -3.33 8.72 -12.06
N THR A 112 -4.64 8.49 -12.16
CA THR A 112 -5.51 9.04 -13.22
C THR A 112 -5.61 10.55 -13.20
N THR A 113 -5.38 11.18 -12.04
CA THR A 113 -5.45 12.63 -11.84
C THR A 113 -4.10 13.19 -11.43
N PRO A 114 -3.84 14.51 -11.65
CA PRO A 114 -2.60 15.13 -11.21
C PRO A 114 -2.37 14.99 -9.71
N LEU A 115 -1.18 14.54 -9.36
CA LEU A 115 -0.78 14.35 -7.96
C LEU A 115 -0.53 15.70 -7.29
N ARG A 116 -0.88 15.80 -6.00
CA ARG A 116 -0.64 16.99 -5.16
C ARG A 116 0.21 16.62 -3.97
N ARG A 117 1.10 17.52 -3.55
CA ARG A 117 1.82 17.35 -2.28
C ARG A 117 0.82 17.38 -1.13
N LEU A 118 0.84 16.34 -0.32
CA LEU A 118 0.01 16.22 0.88
C LEU A 118 0.92 16.13 2.12
N PRO A 119 0.54 16.74 3.25
CA PRO A 119 1.34 16.70 4.47
C PRO A 119 1.57 15.25 4.94
N HIS A 120 2.82 14.91 5.27
CA HIS A 120 3.20 13.61 5.85
C HIS A 120 2.65 12.39 5.09
N THR A 121 2.67 12.46 3.75
CA THR A 121 2.04 11.47 2.90
C THR A 121 3.02 10.91 1.87
N THR A 122 3.10 9.60 1.79
CA THR A 122 3.73 8.87 0.69
C THR A 122 2.68 8.49 -0.33
N HIS A 123 2.93 8.80 -1.60
CA HIS A 123 2.07 8.40 -2.70
C HIS A 123 2.45 7.01 -3.17
N VAL A 124 1.49 6.11 -3.17
CA VAL A 124 1.63 4.74 -3.67
C VAL A 124 0.89 4.64 -4.99
N ILE A 125 1.63 4.59 -6.08
CA ILE A 125 1.09 4.63 -7.44
C ILE A 125 0.97 3.21 -7.97
N SER A 126 -0.21 2.85 -8.40
CA SER A 126 -0.47 1.52 -8.95
C SER A 126 0.05 1.40 -10.39
N ILE A 127 1.04 0.54 -10.59
CA ILE A 127 1.65 0.25 -11.91
C ILE A 127 1.76 -1.27 -12.08
N ASP A 128 1.12 -1.80 -13.10
CA ASP A 128 1.08 -3.25 -13.36
C ASP A 128 1.71 -3.66 -14.70
N GLY A 129 2.58 -2.83 -15.25
CA GLY A 129 3.34 -3.16 -16.47
C GLY A 129 4.57 -2.29 -16.65
N ALA A 130 5.56 -2.81 -17.36
CA ALA A 130 6.74 -2.06 -17.81
C ALA A 130 6.41 -1.13 -18.99
N THR A 131 5.36 -1.45 -19.73
CA THR A 131 4.89 -0.71 -20.92
C THR A 131 3.44 -0.29 -20.75
N GLY A 132 3.04 0.72 -21.54
CA GLY A 132 1.64 1.16 -21.59
C GLY A 132 0.69 0.08 -22.05
N GLU A 133 1.09 -0.77 -22.98
CA GLU A 133 0.26 -1.86 -23.49
C GLU A 133 -0.16 -2.82 -22.37
N ILE A 134 0.80 -3.32 -21.59
CA ILE A 134 0.53 -4.27 -20.50
C ILE A 134 -0.21 -3.58 -19.36
N HIS A 135 0.25 -2.40 -18.94
CA HIS A 135 -0.37 -1.66 -17.83
C HIS A 135 -1.83 -1.31 -18.13
N ASP A 136 -2.08 -0.73 -19.29
CA ASP A 136 -3.41 -0.26 -19.68
C ASP A 136 -4.39 -1.44 -19.85
N SER A 137 -3.91 -2.58 -20.37
CA SER A 137 -4.69 -3.82 -20.47
C SER A 137 -5.11 -4.32 -19.09
N VAL A 138 -4.16 -4.49 -18.16
CA VAL A 138 -4.44 -4.98 -16.80
C VAL A 138 -5.35 -4.01 -16.03
N ARG A 139 -5.18 -2.69 -16.24
CA ARG A 139 -5.98 -1.66 -15.57
C ARG A 139 -7.29 -1.34 -16.29
N GLY A 140 -7.51 -1.87 -17.50
CA GLY A 140 -8.74 -1.64 -18.27
C GLY A 140 -8.96 -0.16 -18.65
N MET A 141 -7.86 0.62 -18.85
CA MET A 141 -7.94 2.02 -19.25
C MET A 141 -6.81 2.40 -20.20
N LYS A 142 -7.14 2.56 -21.47
CA LYS A 142 -6.19 2.96 -22.52
C LYS A 142 -5.59 4.35 -22.22
N GLY A 143 -4.27 4.48 -22.37
CA GLY A 143 -3.52 5.73 -22.18
C GLY A 143 -3.27 6.09 -20.71
N LEU A 144 -3.62 5.20 -19.76
CA LEU A 144 -3.40 5.44 -18.34
C LEU A 144 -1.90 5.53 -18.01
N TYR A 145 -1.09 4.62 -18.53
CA TYR A 145 0.35 4.60 -18.29
C TYR A 145 1.03 5.92 -18.69
N ALA A 146 0.77 6.39 -19.91
CA ALA A 146 1.31 7.67 -20.38
C ALA A 146 0.85 8.85 -19.53
N ARG A 147 -0.40 8.82 -19.07
CA ARG A 147 -0.96 9.84 -18.16
C ARG A 147 -0.24 9.82 -16.81
N ILE A 148 0.01 8.66 -16.23
CA ILE A 148 0.76 8.51 -14.99
C ILE A 148 2.17 9.08 -15.12
N LEU A 149 2.90 8.72 -16.18
CA LEU A 149 4.24 9.27 -16.44
C LEU A 149 4.23 10.79 -16.48
N LYS A 150 3.25 11.40 -17.20
CA LYS A 150 3.09 12.85 -17.23
C LYS A 150 2.83 13.45 -15.85
N HIS A 151 1.96 12.83 -15.04
CA HIS A 151 1.62 13.33 -13.71
C HIS A 151 2.81 13.21 -12.75
N LEU A 152 3.57 12.11 -12.81
CA LEU A 152 4.78 11.92 -12.00
C LEU A 152 5.88 12.92 -12.39
N ALA A 153 6.16 13.09 -13.69
CA ALA A 153 7.14 14.06 -14.16
C ALA A 153 6.77 15.48 -13.70
N ALA A 154 5.48 15.85 -13.85
CA ALA A 154 4.99 17.15 -13.37
C ALA A 154 5.04 17.30 -11.84
N ALA A 155 4.90 16.21 -11.08
CA ALA A 155 5.05 16.23 -9.62
C ALA A 155 6.53 16.45 -9.26
N ARG A 156 7.46 15.72 -9.86
CA ARG A 156 8.91 15.87 -9.63
C ARG A 156 9.41 17.29 -9.97
N SER A 157 8.93 17.89 -11.06
CA SER A 157 9.32 19.26 -11.44
C SER A 157 8.87 20.36 -10.46
N ARG A 158 7.83 20.09 -9.65
CA ARG A 158 7.34 21.04 -8.63
C ARG A 158 7.95 20.83 -7.24
N GLY A 159 8.85 19.92 -7.11
CA GLY A 159 9.47 19.51 -5.84
C GLY A 159 8.99 18.13 -5.41
N ASP A 160 9.94 17.39 -4.87
CA ASP A 160 9.72 15.99 -4.53
C ASP A 160 8.73 15.81 -3.37
N PHE A 161 7.94 14.79 -3.51
CA PHE A 161 7.24 14.12 -2.43
C PHE A 161 7.41 12.60 -2.57
N PRO A 162 7.41 11.86 -1.45
CA PRO A 162 7.65 10.43 -1.46
C PRO A 162 6.69 9.69 -2.37
N THR A 163 7.25 8.93 -3.31
CA THR A 163 6.48 8.16 -4.31
C THR A 163 6.99 6.72 -4.39
N ILE A 164 6.11 5.78 -4.17
CA ILE A 164 6.37 4.34 -4.30
C ILE A 164 5.47 3.78 -5.38
N ILE A 165 6.03 2.94 -6.23
CA ILE A 165 5.25 2.10 -7.14
C ILE A 165 4.72 0.89 -6.36
N HIS A 166 3.47 0.57 -6.57
CA HIS A 166 2.89 -0.70 -6.14
C HIS A 166 2.42 -1.49 -7.35
N THR A 167 2.98 -2.67 -7.52
CA THR A 167 2.61 -3.60 -8.60
C THR A 167 1.90 -4.80 -8.01
N THR A 168 0.75 -5.15 -8.58
CA THR A 168 0.08 -6.42 -8.30
C THR A 168 0.30 -7.37 -9.46
N LEU A 169 1.15 -8.38 -9.24
CA LEU A 169 1.42 -9.42 -10.21
C LEU A 169 0.25 -10.40 -10.32
N ASN A 170 -0.12 -10.72 -11.54
CA ASN A 170 -1.16 -11.66 -11.91
C ASN A 170 -0.71 -12.45 -13.16
N ALA A 171 -1.50 -13.39 -13.64
CA ALA A 171 -1.14 -14.24 -14.77
C ALA A 171 -0.87 -13.47 -16.07
N GLN A 172 -1.40 -12.24 -16.22
CA GLN A 172 -1.21 -11.42 -17.42
C GLN A 172 0.10 -10.61 -17.42
N ASN A 173 0.72 -10.36 -16.24
CA ASN A 173 1.86 -9.45 -16.13
C ASN A 173 3.07 -10.00 -15.36
N TYR A 174 2.99 -11.14 -14.68
CA TYR A 174 4.07 -11.65 -13.83
C TYR A 174 5.38 -11.85 -14.57
N ALA A 175 5.34 -12.27 -15.84
CA ALA A 175 6.53 -12.46 -16.67
C ALA A 175 7.30 -11.13 -16.92
N GLY A 176 6.64 -9.99 -16.77
CA GLY A 176 7.22 -8.66 -16.90
C GLY A 176 7.91 -8.11 -15.65
N LEU A 177 8.01 -8.86 -14.55
CA LEU A 177 8.52 -8.39 -13.26
C LEU A 177 9.89 -7.73 -13.36
N GLU A 178 10.85 -8.35 -14.03
CA GLU A 178 12.21 -7.81 -14.20
C GLU A 178 12.20 -6.51 -15.01
N ALA A 179 11.43 -6.46 -16.10
CA ALA A 179 11.29 -5.25 -16.91
C ALA A 179 10.62 -4.10 -16.13
N ILE A 180 9.64 -4.40 -15.26
CA ILE A 180 9.03 -3.40 -14.38
C ILE A 180 10.09 -2.80 -13.45
N LEU A 181 10.87 -3.64 -12.76
CA LEU A 181 11.93 -3.18 -11.86
C LEU A 181 12.99 -2.36 -12.60
N ALA A 182 13.49 -2.84 -13.75
CA ALA A 182 14.47 -2.14 -14.56
C ALA A 182 13.97 -0.75 -15.00
N THR A 183 12.75 -0.68 -15.53
CA THR A 183 12.16 0.57 -16.02
C THR A 183 11.98 1.59 -14.88
N TRP A 184 11.42 1.16 -13.75
CA TRP A 184 11.06 2.09 -12.68
C TRP A 184 12.25 2.47 -11.78
N SER A 185 13.27 1.64 -11.68
CA SER A 185 14.50 1.99 -10.94
C SER A 185 15.38 3.01 -11.68
N SER A 186 15.24 3.11 -13.00
CA SER A 186 16.12 3.96 -13.84
C SER A 186 15.49 5.29 -14.26
N ASN A 187 14.15 5.42 -14.22
CA ASN A 187 13.47 6.60 -14.77
C ASN A 187 13.42 7.82 -13.83
N GLY A 188 13.82 7.68 -12.57
CA GLY A 188 13.84 8.78 -11.58
C GLY A 188 12.47 9.27 -11.11
N LEU A 189 11.38 8.61 -11.50
CA LEU A 189 10.01 9.04 -11.18
C LEU A 189 9.46 8.44 -9.88
N ALA A 190 10.13 7.45 -9.32
CA ALA A 190 9.74 6.82 -8.06
C ALA A 190 10.95 6.58 -7.15
N ASP A 191 10.71 6.52 -5.86
CA ASP A 191 11.73 6.31 -4.82
C ASP A 191 11.87 4.83 -4.44
N GLY A 192 10.94 4.00 -4.89
CA GLY A 192 10.95 2.56 -4.64
C GLY A 192 9.74 1.86 -5.22
N ILE A 193 9.74 0.54 -5.11
CA ILE A 193 8.65 -0.33 -5.55
C ILE A 193 8.33 -1.38 -4.48
N MET A 194 7.05 -1.69 -4.35
CA MET A 194 6.52 -2.81 -3.58
C MET A 194 5.74 -3.73 -4.50
N ILE A 195 5.87 -5.02 -4.30
CA ILE A 195 5.22 -6.05 -5.12
C ILE A 195 4.22 -6.83 -4.28
N SER A 196 3.00 -6.93 -4.77
CA SER A 196 1.99 -7.91 -4.34
C SER A 196 1.79 -8.96 -5.42
N THR A 197 1.26 -10.12 -5.07
CA THR A 197 0.61 -11.00 -6.03
C THR A 197 -0.90 -10.88 -5.90
N LEU A 198 -1.63 -11.20 -6.96
CA LEU A 198 -3.09 -11.19 -6.94
C LEU A 198 -3.60 -12.07 -5.79
N THR A 199 -4.49 -11.53 -4.98
CA THR A 199 -5.30 -12.30 -4.04
C THR A 199 -6.67 -12.51 -4.69
N PRO A 200 -7.07 -13.74 -5.02
CA PRO A 200 -8.36 -14.00 -5.62
C PRO A 200 -9.51 -13.60 -4.70
N ILE A 201 -10.59 -13.13 -5.30
CA ILE A 201 -11.86 -12.82 -4.61
C ILE A 201 -12.90 -13.82 -5.06
N ARG A 202 -13.47 -14.57 -4.13
CA ARG A 202 -14.33 -15.75 -4.40
C ARG A 202 -15.53 -15.48 -5.29
N GLU A 203 -16.03 -14.25 -5.33
CA GLU A 203 -17.22 -13.87 -6.09
C GLU A 203 -16.91 -13.04 -7.35
N ALA A 204 -15.64 -12.76 -7.63
CA ALA A 204 -15.19 -11.91 -8.73
C ALA A 204 -14.22 -12.67 -9.65
N GLU A 205 -14.57 -13.88 -10.02
CA GLU A 205 -13.67 -14.78 -10.72
C GLU A 205 -13.52 -14.42 -12.20
N ASP A 206 -12.43 -13.72 -12.51
CA ASP A 206 -11.80 -13.82 -13.82
C ASP A 206 -10.55 -14.70 -13.66
N GLU A 207 -10.69 -15.98 -13.89
CA GLU A 207 -9.64 -17.00 -13.78
C GLU A 207 -8.42 -16.67 -14.66
N SER A 208 -8.59 -15.83 -15.70
CA SER A 208 -7.50 -15.43 -16.58
C SER A 208 -6.43 -14.57 -15.87
N TYR A 209 -6.73 -13.99 -14.71
CA TYR A 209 -5.79 -13.23 -13.90
C TYR A 209 -5.19 -14.04 -12.74
N ARG A 210 -5.75 -15.22 -12.43
CA ARG A 210 -5.29 -16.06 -11.33
C ARG A 210 -3.92 -16.65 -11.61
N LEU A 211 -3.02 -16.58 -10.65
CA LEU A 211 -1.69 -17.18 -10.74
C LEU A 211 -1.75 -18.67 -10.38
N SER A 212 -1.11 -19.51 -11.18
CA SER A 212 -0.88 -20.90 -10.78
C SER A 212 0.10 -20.99 -9.61
N ARG A 213 0.15 -22.15 -8.95
CA ARG A 213 1.11 -22.41 -7.88
C ARG A 213 2.55 -22.25 -8.40
N GLU A 214 2.86 -22.78 -9.58
CA GLU A 214 4.17 -22.72 -10.21
C GLU A 214 4.57 -21.27 -10.52
N GLN A 215 3.65 -20.45 -11.04
CA GLN A 215 3.89 -19.03 -11.29
C GLN A 215 4.19 -18.29 -9.98
N ARG A 216 3.49 -18.59 -8.90
CA ARG A 216 3.75 -17.97 -7.58
C ARG A 216 5.12 -18.37 -7.02
N VAL A 217 5.54 -19.64 -7.17
CA VAL A 217 6.89 -20.10 -6.80
C VAL A 217 7.94 -19.36 -7.62
N GLN A 218 7.73 -19.24 -8.94
CA GLN A 218 8.63 -18.53 -9.85
C GLN A 218 8.77 -17.05 -9.45
N ILE A 219 7.65 -16.36 -9.16
CA ILE A 219 7.67 -14.96 -8.71
C ILE A 219 8.53 -14.79 -7.46
N VAL A 220 8.40 -15.68 -6.47
CA VAL A 220 9.20 -15.61 -5.24
C VAL A 220 10.70 -15.81 -5.54
N SER A 221 11.04 -16.78 -6.40
CA SER A 221 12.43 -17.01 -6.82
C SER A 221 13.02 -15.79 -7.53
N ASP A 222 12.26 -15.21 -8.47
CA ASP A 222 12.69 -14.00 -9.19
C ASP A 222 12.82 -12.79 -8.28
N LEU A 223 11.89 -12.58 -7.35
CA LEU A 223 11.97 -11.47 -6.39
C LEU A 223 13.21 -11.60 -5.48
N LEU A 224 13.55 -12.80 -5.02
CA LEU A 224 14.76 -13.04 -4.22
C LEU A 224 16.03 -12.73 -5.02
N ARG A 225 16.10 -13.17 -6.27
CA ARG A 225 17.19 -12.84 -7.20
C ARG A 225 17.27 -11.33 -7.45
N LEU A 226 16.14 -10.70 -7.78
CA LEU A 226 16.07 -9.27 -8.10
C LEU A 226 16.32 -8.38 -6.87
N LYS A 227 16.06 -8.87 -5.65
CA LYS A 227 16.39 -8.12 -4.43
C LYS A 227 17.88 -7.82 -4.33
N SER A 228 18.77 -8.72 -4.79
CA SER A 228 20.21 -8.46 -4.81
C SER A 228 20.61 -7.38 -5.84
N HIS A 229 19.88 -7.27 -6.95
CA HIS A 229 20.12 -6.27 -7.99
C HIS A 229 19.51 -4.90 -7.65
N TYR A 230 18.39 -4.88 -6.94
CA TYR A 230 17.65 -3.66 -6.57
C TYR A 230 17.50 -3.53 -5.04
N PRO A 231 18.57 -3.59 -4.24
CA PRO A 231 18.50 -3.74 -2.78
C PRO A 231 17.79 -2.58 -2.10
N LYS A 232 17.90 -1.37 -2.66
CA LYS A 232 17.28 -0.16 -2.12
C LYS A 232 15.93 0.17 -2.78
N PHE A 233 15.79 -0.12 -4.07
CA PHE A 233 14.60 0.24 -4.83
C PHE A 233 13.44 -0.74 -4.58
N LEU A 234 13.70 -2.04 -4.50
CA LEU A 234 12.70 -3.03 -4.09
C LEU A 234 12.50 -2.93 -2.57
N CYS A 235 11.43 -2.23 -2.19
CA CYS A 235 11.06 -1.95 -0.78
C CYS A 235 10.39 -3.18 -0.12
N MET A 236 11.04 -4.34 -0.23
CA MET A 236 10.67 -5.59 0.42
C MET A 236 11.92 -6.23 0.99
N THR A 237 11.81 -6.83 2.17
CA THR A 237 12.87 -7.70 2.73
C THR A 237 12.75 -9.10 2.14
N GLU A 238 13.81 -9.91 2.23
CA GLU A 238 13.71 -11.32 1.83
C GLU A 238 12.64 -12.06 2.66
N ALA A 239 12.51 -11.72 3.94
CA ALA A 239 11.47 -12.28 4.80
C ALA A 239 10.06 -12.00 4.25
N MET A 240 9.80 -10.76 3.81
CA MET A 240 8.53 -10.40 3.17
C MET A 240 8.32 -11.16 1.86
N ILE A 241 9.36 -11.27 1.02
CA ILE A 241 9.28 -11.99 -0.26
C ILE A 241 8.94 -13.46 -0.04
N ARG A 242 9.63 -14.13 0.91
CA ARG A 242 9.38 -15.55 1.23
C ARG A 242 7.95 -15.82 1.72
N ARG A 243 7.26 -14.81 2.29
CA ARG A 243 5.86 -14.90 2.72
C ARG A 243 4.85 -14.94 1.55
N LEU A 244 5.25 -14.59 0.34
CA LEU A 244 4.44 -14.76 -0.86
C LEU A 244 4.43 -16.21 -1.39
N HIS A 245 5.32 -17.08 -0.88
CA HIS A 245 5.42 -18.46 -1.34
C HIS A 245 4.14 -19.26 -1.03
N PRO A 246 3.64 -20.09 -1.94
CA PRO A 246 2.43 -20.89 -1.72
C PRO A 246 2.46 -21.72 -0.43
N ASP A 247 3.58 -22.36 -0.11
CA ASP A 247 3.71 -23.16 1.14
C ASP A 247 3.43 -22.36 2.40
N HIS A 248 3.63 -21.06 2.36
CA HIS A 248 3.29 -20.15 3.46
C HIS A 248 1.83 -19.72 3.38
N THR A 249 1.40 -19.24 2.21
CA THR A 249 0.06 -18.65 2.06
C THR A 249 -1.06 -19.69 2.18
N GLU A 250 -0.86 -20.92 1.72
CA GLU A 250 -1.83 -22.02 1.85
C GLU A 250 -2.20 -22.35 3.31
N ARG A 251 -1.34 -21.98 4.26
CA ARG A 251 -1.59 -22.12 5.70
C ARG A 251 -2.34 -20.94 6.30
N LEU A 252 -2.47 -19.84 5.55
CA LEU A 252 -3.16 -18.65 6.03
C LEU A 252 -4.67 -18.92 6.11
N GLN A 253 -5.23 -18.53 7.25
CA GLN A 253 -6.66 -18.49 7.48
C GLN A 253 -7.02 -17.10 7.98
N PRO A 254 -8.24 -16.62 7.74
CA PRO A 254 -8.66 -15.31 8.23
C PRO A 254 -8.36 -15.07 9.70
N ALA A 255 -8.65 -16.05 10.55
CA ALA A 255 -8.42 -15.98 11.99
C ALA A 255 -6.93 -15.93 12.38
N LEU A 256 -6.03 -16.39 11.50
CA LEU A 256 -4.59 -16.42 11.72
C LEU A 256 -3.85 -15.25 11.07
N CYS A 257 -4.53 -14.44 10.26
CA CYS A 257 -3.95 -13.29 9.59
C CYS A 257 -3.67 -12.17 10.60
N ASP A 258 -2.40 -11.81 10.75
CA ASP A 258 -1.99 -10.75 11.67
C ASP A 258 -2.32 -9.35 11.18
N THR A 259 -2.69 -9.16 9.91
CA THR A 259 -2.99 -7.82 9.37
C THR A 259 -4.01 -7.10 10.23
N ALA A 260 -5.10 -7.76 10.63
CA ALA A 260 -6.14 -7.16 11.47
C ALA A 260 -5.65 -6.76 12.90
N ARG A 261 -4.53 -7.31 13.36
CA ARG A 261 -3.90 -6.92 14.63
C ARG A 261 -3.09 -5.62 14.52
N TRP A 262 -2.74 -5.20 13.29
CA TRP A 262 -1.95 -4.02 13.04
C TRP A 262 -2.76 -2.90 12.42
N ILE A 263 -3.71 -3.25 11.54
CA ILE A 263 -4.43 -2.32 10.69
C ILE A 263 -5.93 -2.66 10.74
N GLU A 264 -6.77 -1.70 11.08
CA GLU A 264 -8.21 -1.79 10.88
C GLU A 264 -8.59 -1.25 9.50
N SER A 265 -9.63 -1.79 8.89
CA SER A 265 -10.12 -1.33 7.60
C SER A 265 -11.53 -0.76 7.73
N TYR A 266 -11.80 0.33 7.01
CA TYR A 266 -13.08 1.03 6.99
C TYR A 266 -13.49 1.33 5.56
N ASP A 267 -14.77 1.10 5.26
CA ASP A 267 -15.39 1.47 3.99
C ASP A 267 -15.64 2.99 3.89
N ALA A 268 -16.23 3.44 2.78
CA ALA A 268 -16.52 4.85 2.56
C ALA A 268 -17.69 5.37 3.42
N ALA A 269 -18.48 4.48 4.03
CA ALA A 269 -19.50 4.82 5.04
C ALA A 269 -18.92 4.87 6.47
N GLY A 270 -17.61 4.67 6.64
CA GLY A 270 -16.95 4.62 7.94
C GLY A 270 -17.25 3.36 8.75
N LYS A 271 -17.87 2.35 8.13
CA LYS A 271 -18.13 1.05 8.75
C LYS A 271 -16.88 0.18 8.71
N ARG A 272 -16.59 -0.51 9.80
CA ARG A 272 -15.46 -1.43 9.88
C ARG A 272 -15.65 -2.61 8.92
N VAL A 273 -14.66 -2.83 8.07
CA VAL A 273 -14.58 -4.01 7.20
C VAL A 273 -13.86 -5.12 7.98
N PRO A 274 -14.41 -6.34 8.04
CA PRO A 274 -13.77 -7.45 8.72
C PRO A 274 -12.40 -7.78 8.13
N GLN A 275 -11.44 -8.15 8.96
CA GLN A 275 -10.12 -8.66 8.64
C GLN A 275 -9.19 -7.66 7.91
N CYS A 276 -9.43 -7.31 6.66
CA CYS A 276 -8.61 -6.41 5.87
C CYS A 276 -9.44 -5.74 4.76
N VAL A 277 -8.80 -4.91 3.95
CA VAL A 277 -9.47 -4.20 2.84
C VAL A 277 -10.11 -5.12 1.80
N LEU A 278 -9.66 -6.38 1.71
CA LEU A 278 -10.21 -7.38 0.80
C LEU A 278 -11.46 -8.07 1.36
N SER A 279 -11.83 -7.78 2.61
CA SER A 279 -12.94 -8.37 3.35
C SER A 279 -12.86 -9.90 3.52
N ASP A 280 -13.95 -10.51 3.94
CA ASP A 280 -14.12 -11.95 4.07
C ASP A 280 -14.29 -12.70 2.72
N LYS A 281 -14.40 -11.95 1.61
CA LYS A 281 -14.50 -12.51 0.25
C LYS A 281 -13.16 -12.98 -0.31
N ALA A 282 -12.04 -12.54 0.28
CA ALA A 282 -10.70 -12.92 -0.19
C ALA A 282 -10.39 -14.41 0.03
N ASP A 283 -9.75 -15.03 -0.94
CA ASP A 283 -9.11 -16.32 -0.72
C ASP A 283 -7.77 -16.15 -0.01
N CYS A 284 -7.81 -16.27 1.33
CA CYS A 284 -6.63 -16.09 2.16
C CYS A 284 -5.52 -17.12 1.91
N LYS A 285 -5.85 -18.31 1.35
CA LYS A 285 -4.86 -19.33 1.00
C LYS A 285 -4.00 -18.93 -0.18
N GLU A 286 -4.47 -17.99 -0.97
CA GLU A 286 -3.73 -17.41 -2.08
C GLU A 286 -3.38 -15.93 -1.85
N CYS A 287 -3.36 -15.50 -0.59
CA CYS A 287 -3.09 -14.09 -0.26
C CYS A 287 -1.70 -13.65 -0.74
N GLY A 288 -1.69 -12.63 -1.58
CA GLY A 288 -0.48 -11.98 -2.08
C GLY A 288 -0.32 -10.54 -1.63
N CYS A 289 -1.11 -10.09 -0.66
CA CYS A 289 -1.11 -8.70 -0.21
C CYS A 289 0.19 -8.32 0.50
N ILE A 290 0.85 -7.25 0.04
CA ILE A 290 2.10 -6.74 0.63
C ILE A 290 1.93 -6.39 2.12
N ILE A 291 0.77 -5.91 2.53
CA ILE A 291 0.50 -5.58 3.93
C ILE A 291 0.54 -6.82 4.82
N THR A 292 0.02 -7.95 4.32
CA THR A 292 0.09 -9.23 5.04
C THR A 292 1.55 -9.68 5.19
N THR A 293 2.35 -9.57 4.14
CA THR A 293 3.77 -9.94 4.22
C THR A 293 4.56 -9.04 5.17
N MET A 294 4.22 -7.75 5.27
CA MET A 294 4.81 -6.82 6.24
C MET A 294 4.47 -7.21 7.68
N SER A 295 3.18 -7.44 7.97
CA SER A 295 2.73 -7.76 9.33
C SER A 295 3.23 -9.12 9.81
N ASP A 296 3.28 -10.09 8.91
CA ASP A 296 3.67 -11.47 9.20
C ASP A 296 5.19 -11.69 9.09
N GLY A 297 5.89 -10.85 8.34
CA GLY A 297 7.35 -10.88 8.19
C GLY A 297 8.12 -10.67 9.49
N THR A 298 7.45 -10.22 10.56
CA THR A 298 8.03 -10.09 11.90
C THR A 298 7.91 -11.36 12.75
N LYS A 299 7.02 -12.30 12.40
CA LYS A 299 6.84 -13.55 13.15
C LYS A 299 7.87 -14.61 12.80
N GLY A 300 8.48 -15.20 13.82
CA GLY A 300 9.45 -16.29 13.63
C GLY A 300 10.71 -15.89 12.89
N SER A 301 10.91 -14.59 12.68
CA SER A 301 12.10 -14.03 12.05
C SER A 301 13.18 -13.71 13.09
N SER A 302 14.44 -13.71 12.68
CA SER A 302 15.53 -13.20 13.54
C SER A 302 15.29 -11.73 13.88
N ILE A 303 15.85 -11.26 15.01
CA ILE A 303 15.78 -9.85 15.41
C ILE A 303 16.26 -8.93 14.26
N GLY A 304 17.32 -9.34 13.54
CA GLY A 304 17.82 -8.61 12.37
C GLY A 304 16.77 -8.46 11.27
N ALA A 305 16.07 -9.53 10.90
CA ALA A 305 15.01 -9.48 9.88
C ALA A 305 13.80 -8.66 10.33
N MET A 306 13.48 -8.66 11.62
CA MET A 306 12.44 -7.77 12.18
C MET A 306 12.84 -6.29 12.08
N LEU A 307 14.08 -5.96 12.42
CA LEU A 307 14.60 -4.59 12.33
C LEU A 307 14.68 -4.13 10.87
N GLU A 308 15.11 -4.99 9.95
CA GLU A 308 15.15 -4.70 8.52
C GLU A 308 13.74 -4.43 7.97
N THR A 309 12.76 -5.26 8.34
CA THR A 309 11.36 -5.04 7.94
C THR A 309 10.82 -3.73 8.49
N ALA A 310 11.07 -3.43 9.76
CA ALA A 310 10.67 -2.17 10.38
C ALA A 310 11.35 -0.96 9.69
N ALA A 311 12.65 -1.03 9.40
CA ALA A 311 13.38 0.00 8.69
C ALA A 311 12.84 0.21 7.26
N THR A 312 12.53 -0.89 6.55
CA THR A 312 11.92 -0.83 5.22
C THR A 312 10.54 -0.15 5.27
N MET A 313 9.71 -0.50 6.25
CA MET A 313 8.41 0.16 6.46
C MET A 313 8.58 1.65 6.78
N MET A 314 9.49 1.99 7.69
CA MET A 314 9.78 3.38 8.04
C MET A 314 10.26 4.18 6.83
N LYS A 315 11.14 3.59 6.00
CA LYS A 315 11.56 4.21 4.74
C LYS A 315 10.36 4.55 3.86
N THR A 316 9.39 3.65 3.70
CA THR A 316 8.21 3.89 2.86
C THR A 316 7.26 4.94 3.45
N LEU A 317 7.33 5.20 4.74
CA LEU A 317 6.52 6.21 5.44
C LEU A 317 7.21 7.58 5.53
N THR A 318 8.53 7.61 5.47
CA THR A 318 9.35 8.81 5.75
C THR A 318 10.27 9.20 4.60
N LEU A 319 10.09 8.63 3.40
CA LEU A 319 10.89 8.97 2.21
C LEU A 319 11.00 10.49 2.03
N ARG A 320 12.22 11.00 2.06
CA ARG A 320 12.64 12.36 1.71
C ARG A 320 13.86 12.27 0.80
#